data_656350d2e8d7f3d99158dc92beb86d97
#
_entry.id   656350d2e8d7f3d99158dc92beb86d97
#
_cell.length_a   1.000
_cell.length_b   1.000
_cell.length_c   1.000
_cell.angle_alpha   90.00
_cell.angle_beta   90.00
_cell.angle_gamma   90.00
#
_symmetry.space_group_name_H-M   'P 1'
#
loop_
_entity.id
_entity.type
_entity.pdbx_description
1 polymer ?
#
loop_
_entity_poly.entity_id
_entity_poly.type
_entity_poly.pdbx_seq_one_letter_code
_entity_poly.pdbx_strand_id
1 'polypeptide(L)'
;MRDYKLETEKRVAFIKEKMAEAHAAGLIFGNSGGKDSALVGILCKMATDNVLAVAMPCHSKRNYGEDMDDAVALAEAFGIEMITVDLTDTRSEITKAIGKELSPAALSNIAPRLRMTTLYALGQTRNALVVGTGNRSERYMGYFTKWGDGAFDLNPMADLTATEVFEFLRYLGAPANIIEKAPSAGLYEGQTDEQEMGVTYKAIDEYIITGETDEKSKAIIDRYHRVSEHKRRMPTIYGE
;
A
#
# COMPACT_ATOMS: atom_id res chain seq x y z
N MET A 1 18.67 11.38 9.25
CA MET A 1 17.94 10.25 9.89
C MET A 1 16.76 10.85 10.63
N ARG A 2 15.54 10.30 10.45
CA ARG A 2 14.34 10.79 11.15
C ARG A 2 14.37 10.38 12.63
N ASP A 3 13.79 11.20 13.48
CA ASP A 3 13.48 10.82 14.87
C ASP A 3 12.20 9.97 14.88
N TYR A 4 12.33 8.64 14.86
CA TYR A 4 11.18 7.74 14.75
C TYR A 4 10.25 7.75 15.97
N LYS A 5 10.72 8.18 17.13
CA LYS A 5 9.85 8.43 18.29
C LYS A 5 8.90 9.60 17.99
N LEU A 6 9.45 10.72 17.58
CA LEU A 6 8.67 11.90 17.23
C LEU A 6 7.77 11.65 16.02
N GLU A 7 8.26 10.90 15.02
CA GLU A 7 7.47 10.51 13.85
C GLU A 7 6.27 9.63 14.24
N THR A 8 6.45 8.71 15.17
CA THR A 8 5.34 7.90 15.71
C THR A 8 4.28 8.78 16.35
N GLU A 9 4.68 9.66 17.26
CA GLU A 9 3.77 10.56 17.96
C GLU A 9 2.97 11.43 16.99
N LYS A 10 3.63 12.03 16.00
CA LYS A 10 2.99 12.87 14.98
C LYS A 10 2.00 12.11 14.09
N ARG A 11 2.36 10.90 13.62
CA ARG A 11 1.50 10.11 12.74
C ARG A 11 0.29 9.54 13.48
N VAL A 12 0.48 9.10 14.71
CA VAL A 12 -0.63 8.68 15.58
C VAL A 12 -1.58 9.85 15.85
N ALA A 13 -1.05 11.04 16.14
CA ALA A 13 -1.86 12.24 16.31
C ALA A 13 -2.64 12.60 15.04
N PHE A 14 -1.97 12.57 13.88
CA PHE A 14 -2.62 12.79 12.57
C PHE A 14 -3.76 11.81 12.31
N ILE A 15 -3.56 10.50 12.56
CA ILE A 15 -4.61 9.50 12.38
C ILE A 15 -5.81 9.81 13.29
N LYS A 16 -5.57 10.10 14.58
CA LYS A 16 -6.63 10.44 15.54
C LYS A 16 -7.40 11.69 15.13
N GLU A 17 -6.70 12.71 14.64
CA GLU A 17 -7.31 13.95 14.12
C GLU A 17 -8.24 13.63 12.93
N LYS A 18 -7.78 12.85 11.94
CA LYS A 18 -8.62 12.52 10.78
C LYS A 18 -9.81 11.63 11.13
N MET A 19 -9.67 10.73 12.09
CA MET A 19 -10.81 9.98 12.63
C MET A 19 -11.85 10.89 13.28
N ALA A 20 -11.41 11.87 14.07
CA ALA A 20 -12.30 12.80 14.73
C ALA A 20 -13.02 13.72 13.73
N GLU A 21 -12.31 14.28 12.75
CA GLU A 21 -12.88 15.10 11.67
C GLU A 21 -13.97 14.37 10.89
N ALA A 22 -13.74 13.08 10.59
CA ALA A 22 -14.67 12.23 9.85
C ALA A 22 -15.76 11.58 10.72
N HIS A 23 -15.75 11.79 12.04
CA HIS A 23 -16.61 11.07 13.00
C HIS A 23 -16.55 9.53 12.80
N ALA A 24 -15.37 9.02 12.45
CA ALA A 24 -15.16 7.60 12.19
C ALA A 24 -15.00 6.80 13.49
N ALA A 25 -15.62 5.62 13.53
CA ALA A 25 -15.55 4.71 14.68
C ALA A 25 -14.26 3.86 14.69
N GLY A 26 -13.60 3.68 13.54
CA GLY A 26 -12.42 2.83 13.41
C GLY A 26 -11.64 3.06 12.13
N LEU A 27 -10.69 2.17 11.88
CA LEU A 27 -9.81 2.17 10.71
C LEU A 27 -9.82 0.80 10.03
N ILE A 28 -9.65 0.79 8.70
CA ILE A 28 -9.53 -0.43 7.91
C ILE A 28 -8.40 -0.28 6.90
N PHE A 29 -7.60 -1.32 6.73
CA PHE A 29 -6.53 -1.34 5.74
C PHE A 29 -6.34 -2.71 5.10
N GLY A 30 -5.78 -2.73 3.89
CA GLY A 30 -5.38 -3.96 3.21
C GLY A 30 -4.07 -4.49 3.79
N ASN A 31 -4.11 -5.66 4.42
CA ASN A 31 -2.92 -6.32 4.95
C ASN A 31 -2.37 -7.31 3.91
N SER A 32 -1.33 -6.91 3.21
CA SER A 32 -0.66 -7.70 2.18
C SER A 32 0.46 -8.60 2.71
N GLY A 33 0.78 -8.54 4.01
CA GLY A 33 1.98 -9.15 4.57
C GLY A 33 3.28 -8.43 4.20
N GLY A 34 3.21 -7.29 3.52
CA GLY A 34 4.37 -6.47 3.16
C GLY A 34 4.70 -5.39 4.19
N LYS A 35 5.91 -4.81 4.05
CA LYS A 35 6.45 -3.76 4.94
C LYS A 35 5.52 -2.55 5.10
N ASP A 36 4.89 -2.11 4.01
CA ASP A 36 4.08 -0.89 4.01
C ASP A 36 2.75 -1.10 4.75
N SER A 37 2.07 -2.22 4.50
CA SER A 37 0.87 -2.59 5.25
C SER A 37 1.16 -2.85 6.73
N ALA A 38 2.34 -3.40 7.05
CA ALA A 38 2.78 -3.61 8.43
C ALA A 38 2.96 -2.28 9.17
N LEU A 39 3.65 -1.31 8.58
CA LEU A 39 3.83 0.01 9.20
C LEU A 39 2.49 0.69 9.45
N VAL A 40 1.59 0.68 8.46
CA VAL A 40 0.25 1.27 8.59
C VAL A 40 -0.56 0.56 9.68
N GLY A 41 -0.56 -0.77 9.72
CA GLY A 41 -1.28 -1.54 10.74
C GLY A 41 -0.83 -1.20 12.15
N ILE A 42 0.48 -1.12 12.40
CA ILE A 42 1.05 -0.74 13.69
C ILE A 42 0.63 0.68 14.09
N LEU A 43 0.78 1.66 13.19
CA LEU A 43 0.40 3.06 13.46
C LEU A 43 -1.10 3.21 13.71
N CYS A 44 -1.94 2.51 12.97
CA CYS A 44 -3.39 2.48 13.18
C CYS A 44 -3.73 1.90 14.56
N LYS A 45 -3.11 0.77 14.95
CA LYS A 45 -3.34 0.14 16.25
C LYS A 45 -2.89 1.02 17.41
N MET A 46 -1.82 1.80 17.24
CA MET A 46 -1.40 2.81 18.23
C MET A 46 -2.38 4.00 18.31
N ALA A 47 -3.14 4.27 17.27
CA ALA A 47 -4.13 5.34 17.27
C ALA A 47 -5.48 4.93 17.87
N THR A 48 -5.93 3.69 17.64
CA THR A 48 -7.21 3.16 18.14
C THR A 48 -7.18 1.64 18.23
N ASP A 49 -7.97 1.07 19.14
CA ASP A 49 -8.17 -0.39 19.21
C ASP A 49 -9.09 -0.92 18.11
N ASN A 50 -9.95 -0.08 17.53
CA ASN A 50 -10.90 -0.47 16.48
C ASN A 50 -10.25 -0.41 15.11
N VAL A 51 -9.40 -1.40 14.81
CA VAL A 51 -8.69 -1.55 13.54
C VAL A 51 -9.01 -2.90 12.93
N LEU A 52 -9.40 -2.91 11.65
CA LEU A 52 -9.58 -4.12 10.87
C LEU A 52 -8.51 -4.24 9.78
N ALA A 53 -7.72 -5.28 9.83
CA ALA A 53 -6.83 -5.70 8.77
C ALA A 53 -7.54 -6.68 7.83
N VAL A 54 -7.46 -6.46 6.52
CA VAL A 54 -8.11 -7.34 5.53
C VAL A 54 -7.06 -7.93 4.61
N ALA A 55 -6.83 -9.25 4.72
CA ALA A 55 -6.05 -9.99 3.74
C ALA A 55 -6.95 -10.34 2.55
N MET A 56 -6.52 -10.01 1.35
CA MET A 56 -7.32 -10.17 0.14
C MET A 56 -6.54 -10.91 -0.95
N PRO A 57 -6.34 -12.25 -0.78
CA PRO A 57 -5.70 -13.05 -1.81
C PRO A 57 -6.50 -12.97 -3.12
N CYS A 58 -5.77 -12.94 -4.25
CA CYS A 58 -6.38 -12.84 -5.55
C CYS A 58 -5.48 -13.49 -6.61
N HIS A 59 -5.69 -14.76 -6.90
CA HIS A 59 -5.08 -15.53 -7.98
C HIS A 59 -3.58 -15.87 -7.83
N SER A 60 -2.74 -15.04 -7.23
CA SER A 60 -1.31 -15.34 -7.03
C SER A 60 -1.11 -16.35 -5.91
N LYS A 61 -0.33 -17.43 -6.14
CA LYS A 61 0.00 -18.43 -5.11
C LYS A 61 0.68 -17.82 -3.90
N ARG A 62 1.52 -16.81 -4.10
CA ARG A 62 2.20 -16.09 -3.04
C ARG A 62 1.22 -15.47 -2.04
N ASN A 63 0.07 -14.98 -2.51
CA ASN A 63 -0.94 -14.38 -1.64
C ASN A 63 -1.59 -15.38 -0.67
N TYR A 64 -1.50 -16.69 -0.94
CA TYR A 64 -2.01 -17.76 -0.07
C TYR A 64 -0.94 -18.40 0.83
N GLY A 65 0.36 -18.15 0.56
CA GLY A 65 1.51 -18.66 1.30
C GLY A 65 2.16 -17.58 2.15
N GLU A 66 3.41 -17.26 1.85
CA GLU A 66 4.25 -16.32 2.62
C GLU A 66 3.58 -14.99 2.94
N ASP A 67 2.83 -14.40 1.99
CA ASP A 67 2.16 -13.12 2.23
C ASP A 67 1.05 -13.24 3.28
N MET A 68 0.33 -14.37 3.28
CA MET A 68 -0.70 -14.65 4.29
C MET A 68 -0.09 -14.92 5.66
N ASP A 69 0.99 -15.71 5.72
CA ASP A 69 1.69 -16.02 6.97
C ASP A 69 2.23 -14.74 7.62
N ASP A 70 2.82 -13.84 6.83
CA ASP A 70 3.31 -12.55 7.29
C ASP A 70 2.17 -11.62 7.75
N ALA A 71 1.03 -11.63 7.04
CA ALA A 71 -0.15 -10.85 7.42
C ALA A 71 -0.72 -11.32 8.77
N VAL A 72 -0.78 -12.63 9.00
CA VAL A 72 -1.20 -13.23 10.27
C VAL A 72 -0.22 -12.89 11.39
N ALA A 73 1.09 -13.05 11.14
CA ALA A 73 2.13 -12.76 12.12
C ALA A 73 2.07 -11.30 12.60
N LEU A 74 1.85 -10.35 11.68
CA LEU A 74 1.64 -8.94 12.04
C LEU A 74 0.40 -8.76 12.94
N ALA A 75 -0.73 -9.33 12.52
CA ALA A 75 -2.00 -9.17 13.22
C ALA A 75 -1.92 -9.73 14.65
N GLU A 76 -1.30 -10.90 14.83
CA GLU A 76 -1.08 -11.53 16.13
C GLU A 76 -0.11 -10.72 17.01
N ALA A 77 1.04 -10.29 16.45
CA ALA A 77 2.06 -9.56 17.20
C ALA A 77 1.55 -8.23 17.77
N PHE A 78 0.62 -7.57 17.08
CA PHE A 78 0.10 -6.26 17.49
C PHE A 78 -1.38 -6.29 17.95
N GLY A 79 -2.01 -7.46 18.05
CA GLY A 79 -3.39 -7.60 18.49
C GLY A 79 -4.39 -6.87 17.59
N ILE A 80 -4.23 -6.99 16.27
CA ILE A 80 -5.09 -6.37 15.26
C ILE A 80 -6.14 -7.39 14.81
N GLU A 81 -7.43 -7.03 14.82
CA GLU A 81 -8.49 -7.85 14.23
C GLU A 81 -8.20 -8.07 12.75
N MET A 82 -8.23 -9.32 12.28
CA MET A 82 -7.96 -9.65 10.89
C MET A 82 -9.02 -10.57 10.30
N ILE A 83 -9.39 -10.31 9.05
CA ILE A 83 -10.22 -11.20 8.23
C ILE A 83 -9.57 -11.45 6.88
N THR A 84 -9.98 -12.56 6.26
CA THR A 84 -9.57 -12.91 4.89
C THR A 84 -10.77 -12.87 3.95
N VAL A 85 -10.61 -12.16 2.81
CA VAL A 85 -11.60 -12.10 1.73
C VAL A 85 -10.93 -12.55 0.43
N ASP A 86 -11.21 -13.77 -0.02
CA ASP A 86 -10.68 -14.29 -1.28
C ASP A 86 -11.41 -13.66 -2.47
N LEU A 87 -10.64 -12.97 -3.34
CA LEU A 87 -11.14 -12.25 -4.50
C LEU A 87 -10.92 -12.99 -5.83
N THR A 88 -10.44 -14.24 -5.78
CA THR A 88 -10.07 -15.02 -6.99
C THR A 88 -11.26 -15.25 -7.91
N ASP A 89 -12.36 -15.73 -7.39
CA ASP A 89 -13.58 -15.98 -8.17
C ASP A 89 -14.19 -14.68 -8.68
N THR A 90 -14.22 -13.63 -7.86
CA THR A 90 -14.71 -12.31 -8.26
C THR A 90 -13.91 -11.74 -9.44
N ARG A 91 -12.57 -11.86 -9.39
CA ARG A 91 -11.71 -11.46 -10.50
C ARG A 91 -12.00 -12.27 -11.77
N SER A 92 -12.19 -13.57 -11.63
CA SER A 92 -12.51 -14.46 -12.73
C SER A 92 -13.85 -14.11 -13.38
N GLU A 93 -14.87 -13.85 -12.59
CA GLU A 93 -16.22 -13.49 -13.08
C GLU A 93 -16.23 -12.13 -13.80
N ILE A 94 -15.53 -11.11 -13.29
CA ILE A 94 -15.39 -9.83 -14.00
C ILE A 94 -14.68 -10.04 -15.35
N THR A 95 -13.62 -10.83 -15.38
CA THR A 95 -12.88 -11.10 -16.60
C THR A 95 -13.75 -11.80 -17.66
N LYS A 96 -14.55 -12.79 -17.22
CA LYS A 96 -15.53 -13.47 -18.09
C LYS A 96 -16.61 -12.51 -18.59
N ALA A 97 -17.17 -11.67 -17.71
CA ALA A 97 -18.24 -10.73 -18.03
C ALA A 97 -17.80 -9.68 -19.07
N ILE A 98 -16.53 -9.27 -19.06
CA ILE A 98 -15.99 -8.35 -20.09
C ILE A 98 -16.00 -9.02 -21.47
N GLY A 99 -15.79 -10.33 -21.56
CA GLY A 99 -15.93 -11.12 -22.79
C GLY A 99 -14.97 -10.74 -23.92
N LYS A 100 -13.86 -10.05 -23.59
CA LYS A 100 -12.83 -9.62 -24.55
C LYS A 100 -11.45 -9.88 -23.97
N GLU A 101 -10.47 -10.04 -24.86
CA GLU A 101 -9.07 -10.14 -24.44
C GLU A 101 -8.62 -8.84 -23.80
N LEU A 102 -8.00 -8.97 -22.62
CA LEU A 102 -7.44 -7.85 -21.87
C LEU A 102 -5.91 -7.90 -21.93
N SER A 103 -5.29 -6.73 -22.00
CA SER A 103 -3.83 -6.64 -21.86
C SER A 103 -3.37 -7.13 -20.48
N PRO A 104 -2.12 -7.64 -20.34
CA PRO A 104 -1.58 -8.06 -19.04
C PRO A 104 -1.71 -6.98 -17.95
N ALA A 105 -1.42 -5.73 -18.30
CA ALA A 105 -1.56 -4.60 -17.37
C ALA A 105 -3.02 -4.37 -16.94
N ALA A 106 -3.99 -4.51 -17.84
CA ALA A 106 -5.41 -4.39 -17.49
C ALA A 106 -5.84 -5.50 -16.53
N LEU A 107 -5.45 -6.76 -16.80
CA LEU A 107 -5.72 -7.91 -15.95
C LEU A 107 -5.11 -7.77 -14.54
N SER A 108 -3.85 -7.30 -14.46
CA SER A 108 -3.17 -7.06 -13.17
C SER A 108 -3.88 -5.99 -12.35
N ASN A 109 -4.37 -4.93 -12.98
CA ASN A 109 -5.03 -3.81 -12.31
C ASN A 109 -6.47 -4.10 -11.86
N ILE A 110 -7.06 -5.25 -12.18
CA ILE A 110 -8.36 -5.67 -11.63
C ILE A 110 -8.24 -5.94 -10.14
N ALA A 111 -7.23 -6.70 -9.71
CA ALA A 111 -7.08 -7.12 -8.31
C ALA A 111 -6.96 -5.93 -7.33
N PRO A 112 -6.10 -4.91 -7.53
CA PRO A 112 -6.07 -3.74 -6.65
C PRO A 112 -7.40 -2.97 -6.58
N ARG A 113 -8.16 -2.90 -7.68
CA ARG A 113 -9.48 -2.25 -7.69
C ARG A 113 -10.54 -3.05 -6.94
N LEU A 114 -10.52 -4.37 -7.01
CA LEU A 114 -11.38 -5.22 -6.20
C LEU A 114 -11.05 -5.09 -4.71
N ARG A 115 -9.77 -5.05 -4.35
CA ARG A 115 -9.32 -4.80 -2.99
C ARG A 115 -9.83 -3.47 -2.47
N MET A 116 -9.71 -2.40 -3.24
CA MET A 116 -10.26 -1.09 -2.89
C MET A 116 -11.77 -1.16 -2.65
N THR A 117 -12.53 -1.74 -3.59
CA THR A 117 -13.99 -1.88 -3.44
C THR A 117 -14.37 -2.65 -2.17
N THR A 118 -13.64 -3.73 -1.85
CA THR A 118 -13.85 -4.52 -0.64
C THR A 118 -13.58 -3.70 0.63
N LEU A 119 -12.48 -2.96 0.67
CA LEU A 119 -12.13 -2.11 1.82
C LEU A 119 -13.17 -1.03 2.06
N TYR A 120 -13.63 -0.34 1.02
CA TYR A 120 -14.66 0.69 1.17
C TYR A 120 -16.02 0.12 1.56
N ALA A 121 -16.42 -1.04 1.05
CA ALA A 121 -17.66 -1.70 1.44
C ALA A 121 -17.66 -2.09 2.94
N LEU A 122 -16.57 -2.69 3.41
CA LEU A 122 -16.40 -3.05 4.82
C LEU A 122 -16.24 -1.81 5.70
N GLY A 123 -15.45 -0.82 5.26
CA GLY A 123 -15.21 0.44 5.96
C GLY A 123 -16.51 1.20 6.19
N GLN A 124 -17.34 1.35 5.17
CA GLN A 124 -18.64 2.01 5.30
C GLN A 124 -19.57 1.26 6.28
N THR A 125 -19.57 -0.08 6.25
CA THR A 125 -20.37 -0.89 7.16
C THR A 125 -19.95 -0.70 8.62
N ARG A 126 -18.66 -0.50 8.88
CA ARG A 126 -18.08 -0.33 10.23
C ARG A 126 -17.94 1.13 10.66
N ASN A 127 -18.34 2.10 9.85
CA ASN A 127 -18.02 3.52 10.02
C ASN A 127 -16.50 3.73 10.24
N ALA A 128 -15.68 3.12 9.37
CA ALA A 128 -14.23 3.15 9.45
C ALA A 128 -13.62 3.81 8.21
N LEU A 129 -12.54 4.56 8.40
CA LEU A 129 -11.77 5.15 7.30
C LEU A 129 -10.83 4.12 6.69
N VAL A 130 -10.71 4.14 5.37
CA VAL A 130 -9.76 3.33 4.61
C VAL A 130 -8.38 3.98 4.64
N VAL A 131 -7.39 3.24 5.15
CA VAL A 131 -6.03 3.74 5.30
C VAL A 131 -5.15 3.24 4.16
N GLY A 132 -4.51 4.19 3.46
CA GLY A 132 -3.58 3.92 2.37
C GLY A 132 -2.20 3.48 2.86
N THR A 133 -1.57 2.61 2.09
CA THR A 133 -0.27 1.98 2.39
C THR A 133 0.85 2.40 1.43
N GLY A 134 0.58 3.28 0.46
CA GLY A 134 1.58 3.68 -0.53
C GLY A 134 2.63 4.64 0.05
N ASN A 135 3.92 4.31 -0.09
CA ASN A 135 5.04 5.12 0.35
C ASN A 135 5.41 6.23 -0.67
N ARG A 136 6.34 7.12 -0.30
CA ARG A 136 6.77 8.24 -1.14
C ARG A 136 7.41 7.79 -2.45
N SER A 137 8.22 6.74 -2.40
CA SER A 137 8.95 6.22 -3.57
C SER A 137 7.99 5.65 -4.61
N GLU A 138 7.02 4.82 -4.18
CA GLU A 138 5.95 4.32 -5.04
C GLU A 138 5.11 5.45 -5.63
N ARG A 139 4.71 6.42 -4.80
CA ARG A 139 3.93 7.58 -5.27
C ARG A 139 4.70 8.43 -6.26
N TYR A 140 6.01 8.64 -6.04
CA TYR A 140 6.86 9.40 -6.96
C TYR A 140 6.96 8.71 -8.32
N MET A 141 7.20 7.41 -8.32
CA MET A 141 7.25 6.57 -9.51
C MET A 141 5.87 6.38 -10.17
N GLY A 142 4.77 6.64 -9.46
CA GLY A 142 3.42 6.27 -9.89
C GLY A 142 3.23 4.74 -9.93
N TYR A 143 4.00 4.01 -9.12
CA TYR A 143 3.94 2.57 -9.01
C TYR A 143 2.80 2.14 -8.08
N PHE A 144 1.60 2.43 -8.52
CA PHE A 144 0.33 2.06 -7.88
C PHE A 144 -0.80 2.08 -8.92
N THR A 145 -1.90 1.43 -8.64
CA THR A 145 -3.10 1.42 -9.48
C THR A 145 -4.02 2.57 -9.13
N LYS A 146 -4.23 3.51 -10.08
CA LYS A 146 -5.21 4.59 -9.92
C LYS A 146 -6.60 3.99 -9.68
N TRP A 147 -7.27 4.44 -8.61
CA TRP A 147 -8.56 3.91 -8.15
C TRP A 147 -8.52 2.43 -7.74
N GLY A 148 -7.34 1.96 -7.37
CA GLY A 148 -7.11 0.71 -6.67
C GLY A 148 -6.44 1.01 -5.34
N ASP A 149 -5.20 0.55 -5.15
CA ASP A 149 -4.36 0.86 -3.98
C ASP A 149 -3.99 2.35 -3.86
N GLY A 150 -4.17 3.13 -4.92
CA GLY A 150 -4.07 4.60 -4.88
C GLY A 150 -5.29 5.31 -4.32
N ALA A 151 -6.35 4.60 -3.92
CA ALA A 151 -7.56 5.17 -3.30
C ALA A 151 -7.59 4.87 -1.80
N PHE A 152 -7.71 5.93 -1.00
CA PHE A 152 -7.76 5.86 0.47
C PHE A 152 -8.33 7.17 1.02
N ASP A 153 -8.76 7.17 2.30
CA ASP A 153 -9.26 8.36 2.99
C ASP A 153 -8.10 9.13 3.66
N LEU A 154 -7.10 8.41 4.19
CA LEU A 154 -5.88 8.98 4.74
C LEU A 154 -4.70 8.06 4.48
N ASN A 155 -3.49 8.62 4.45
CA ASN A 155 -2.25 7.84 4.34
C ASN A 155 -1.18 8.42 5.28
N PRO A 156 -0.88 7.75 6.41
CA PRO A 156 0.04 8.26 7.41
C PRO A 156 1.52 8.08 7.04
N MET A 157 1.84 7.46 5.91
CA MET A 157 3.22 7.17 5.51
C MET A 157 3.61 7.68 4.11
N ALA A 158 2.74 8.46 3.48
CA ALA A 158 2.92 8.91 2.10
C ALA A 158 4.16 9.78 1.85
N ASP A 159 4.79 10.29 2.90
CA ASP A 159 6.03 11.09 2.88
C ASP A 159 7.30 10.28 3.17
N LEU A 160 7.17 9.01 3.59
CA LEU A 160 8.30 8.12 3.86
C LEU A 160 8.78 7.45 2.58
N THR A 161 10.09 7.43 2.38
CA THR A 161 10.71 6.61 1.33
C THR A 161 10.67 5.12 1.69
N ALA A 162 10.88 4.26 0.69
CA ALA A 162 10.90 2.82 0.91
C ALA A 162 11.95 2.39 1.96
N THR A 163 13.13 3.04 1.95
CA THR A 163 14.20 2.81 2.94
C THR A 163 13.78 3.26 4.34
N GLU A 164 13.15 4.45 4.46
CA GLU A 164 12.66 4.97 5.75
C GLU A 164 11.58 4.08 6.36
N VAL A 165 10.75 3.42 5.54
CA VAL A 165 9.75 2.44 6.02
C VAL A 165 10.42 1.28 6.75
N PHE A 166 11.49 0.71 6.20
CA PHE A 166 12.24 -0.37 6.85
C PHE A 166 12.89 0.07 8.16
N GLU A 167 13.48 1.27 8.19
CA GLU A 167 14.07 1.83 9.41
C GLU A 167 13.01 2.04 10.49
N PHE A 168 11.83 2.54 10.10
CA PHE A 168 10.74 2.76 11.03
C PHE A 168 10.17 1.45 11.59
N LEU A 169 10.00 0.42 10.76
CA LEU A 169 9.58 -0.92 11.21
C LEU A 169 10.55 -1.53 12.21
N ARG A 170 11.87 -1.38 12.00
CA ARG A 170 12.88 -1.82 12.97
C ARG A 170 12.73 -1.09 14.31
N TYR A 171 12.49 0.22 14.26
CA TYR A 171 12.24 1.01 15.47
C TYR A 171 11.00 0.55 16.22
N LEU A 172 9.91 0.22 15.52
CA LEU A 172 8.65 -0.23 16.10
C LEU A 172 8.64 -1.70 16.53
N GLY A 173 9.71 -2.46 16.26
CA GLY A 173 9.80 -3.88 16.64
C GLY A 173 8.90 -4.80 15.81
N ALA A 174 8.71 -4.49 14.53
CA ALA A 174 7.97 -5.35 13.61
C ALA A 174 8.63 -6.72 13.44
N PRO A 175 7.88 -7.78 13.09
CA PRO A 175 8.42 -9.12 12.86
C PRO A 175 9.55 -9.14 11.82
N ALA A 176 10.63 -9.88 12.09
CA ALA A 176 11.84 -9.90 11.27
C ALA A 176 11.59 -10.37 9.84
N ASN A 177 10.70 -11.36 9.65
CA ASN A 177 10.30 -11.87 8.34
C ASN A 177 9.72 -10.77 7.43
N ILE A 178 9.00 -9.80 7.98
CA ILE A 178 8.46 -8.65 7.21
C ILE A 178 9.57 -7.67 6.85
N ILE A 179 10.52 -7.43 7.76
CA ILE A 179 11.62 -6.48 7.56
C ILE A 179 12.64 -7.00 6.54
N GLU A 180 12.86 -8.30 6.47
CA GLU A 180 13.86 -8.95 5.61
C GLU A 180 13.32 -9.28 4.20
N LYS A 181 12.01 -9.19 4.00
CA LYS A 181 11.34 -9.53 2.75
C LYS A 181 11.58 -8.49 1.65
N ALA A 182 11.93 -8.96 0.45
CA ALA A 182 12.07 -8.09 -0.72
C ALA A 182 10.71 -7.46 -1.13
N PRO A 183 10.66 -6.14 -1.45
CA PRO A 183 9.43 -5.48 -1.90
C PRO A 183 8.84 -6.11 -3.17
N SER A 184 7.54 -6.36 -3.17
CA SER A 184 6.81 -6.87 -4.33
C SER A 184 5.32 -6.51 -4.24
N ALA A 185 4.72 -6.11 -5.35
CA ALA A 185 3.28 -5.88 -5.43
C ALA A 185 2.44 -7.18 -5.38
N GLY A 186 3.08 -8.37 -5.47
CA GLY A 186 2.42 -9.67 -5.32
C GLY A 186 1.33 -9.97 -6.37
N LEU A 187 1.41 -9.38 -7.56
CA LEU A 187 0.41 -9.55 -8.62
C LEU A 187 0.62 -10.81 -9.44
N TYR A 188 1.86 -11.31 -9.52
CA TYR A 188 2.23 -12.58 -10.17
C TYR A 188 3.49 -13.20 -9.53
N GLU A 189 3.74 -14.49 -9.83
CA GLU A 189 4.84 -15.25 -9.23
C GLU A 189 6.21 -14.72 -9.71
N GLY A 190 7.15 -14.54 -8.77
CA GLY A 190 8.51 -14.04 -9.07
C GLY A 190 8.63 -12.54 -9.31
N GLN A 191 7.54 -11.78 -9.21
CA GLN A 191 7.57 -10.34 -9.35
C GLN A 191 8.39 -9.70 -8.21
N THR A 192 9.33 -8.80 -8.60
CA THR A 192 9.88 -7.80 -7.68
C THR A 192 9.71 -6.42 -8.31
N ASP A 193 9.39 -5.44 -7.49
CA ASP A 193 9.14 -4.06 -7.96
C ASP A 193 10.35 -3.49 -8.68
N GLU A 194 11.55 -3.71 -8.16
CA GLU A 194 12.80 -3.21 -8.75
C GLU A 194 13.11 -3.81 -10.13
N GLN A 195 12.81 -5.11 -10.32
CA GLN A 195 12.98 -5.74 -11.64
C GLN A 195 11.98 -5.19 -12.66
N GLU A 196 10.73 -4.94 -12.25
CA GLU A 196 9.71 -4.39 -13.13
C GLU A 196 9.99 -2.93 -13.48
N MET A 197 10.40 -2.12 -12.50
CA MET A 197 10.75 -0.72 -12.73
C MET A 197 12.08 -0.55 -13.47
N GLY A 198 13.01 -1.50 -13.31
CA GLY A 198 14.38 -1.41 -13.85
C GLY A 198 15.28 -0.43 -13.08
N VAL A 199 14.92 -0.11 -11.84
CA VAL A 199 15.65 0.78 -10.94
C VAL A 199 15.42 0.37 -9.50
N THR A 200 16.44 0.50 -8.64
CA THR A 200 16.36 0.12 -7.22
C THR A 200 15.66 1.19 -6.38
N TYR A 201 14.98 0.77 -5.30
CA TYR A 201 14.43 1.71 -4.33
C TYR A 201 15.49 2.62 -3.72
N LYS A 202 16.70 2.13 -3.52
CA LYS A 202 17.82 2.94 -3.04
C LYS A 202 18.10 4.12 -3.98
N ALA A 203 18.17 3.89 -5.29
CA ALA A 203 18.41 4.95 -6.27
C ALA A 203 17.21 5.92 -6.36
N ILE A 204 15.98 5.42 -6.26
CA ILE A 204 14.76 6.23 -6.22
C ILE A 204 14.77 7.14 -4.98
N ASP A 205 15.05 6.58 -3.81
CA ASP A 205 15.05 7.30 -2.54
C ASP A 205 16.15 8.37 -2.50
N GLU A 206 17.35 8.05 -2.97
CA GLU A 206 18.46 9.00 -3.10
C GLU A 206 18.07 10.16 -4.01
N TYR A 207 17.50 9.87 -5.18
CA TYR A 207 17.04 10.91 -6.10
C TYR A 207 15.93 11.79 -5.52
N ILE A 208 14.97 11.21 -4.81
CA ILE A 208 13.89 11.98 -4.16
C ILE A 208 14.40 12.90 -3.05
N ILE A 209 15.46 12.49 -2.33
CA ILE A 209 15.99 13.21 -1.18
C ILE A 209 17.01 14.27 -1.62
N THR A 210 17.92 13.92 -2.53
CA THR A 210 19.08 14.75 -2.89
C THR A 210 18.93 15.45 -4.25
N GLY A 211 18.08 14.95 -5.13
CA GLY A 211 18.01 15.33 -6.55
C GLY A 211 19.07 14.66 -7.42
N GLU A 212 19.90 13.77 -6.86
CA GLU A 212 21.03 13.13 -7.53
C GLU A 212 20.92 11.62 -7.55
N THR A 213 21.31 11.01 -8.67
CA THR A 213 21.50 9.56 -8.86
C THR A 213 22.28 9.37 -10.17
N ASP A 214 22.60 8.12 -10.54
CA ASP A 214 23.24 7.88 -11.84
C ASP A 214 22.29 8.20 -13.02
N GLU A 215 22.87 8.55 -14.17
CA GLU A 215 22.12 9.01 -15.35
C GLU A 215 21.08 8.00 -15.85
N LYS A 216 21.37 6.69 -15.77
CA LYS A 216 20.45 5.63 -16.21
C LYS A 216 19.25 5.56 -15.28
N SER A 217 19.47 5.52 -13.96
CA SER A 217 18.41 5.53 -12.95
C SER A 217 17.57 6.80 -13.05
N LYS A 218 18.21 7.96 -13.21
CA LYS A 218 17.54 9.25 -13.40
C LYS A 218 16.58 9.23 -14.59
N ALA A 219 17.03 8.75 -15.75
CA ALA A 219 16.20 8.71 -16.96
C ALA A 219 14.94 7.82 -16.76
N ILE A 220 15.09 6.69 -16.04
CA ILE A 220 13.97 5.80 -15.71
C ILE A 220 13.00 6.51 -14.74
N ILE A 221 13.50 7.08 -13.65
CA ILE A 221 12.71 7.75 -12.62
C ILE A 221 11.91 8.91 -13.21
N ASP A 222 12.57 9.79 -13.97
CA ASP A 222 11.93 10.95 -14.62
C ASP A 222 10.82 10.50 -15.61
N ARG A 223 11.06 9.43 -16.34
CA ARG A 223 10.05 8.85 -17.25
C ARG A 223 8.82 8.38 -16.47
N TYR A 224 9.01 7.55 -15.44
CA TYR A 224 7.92 7.03 -14.62
C TYR A 224 7.13 8.15 -13.96
N HIS A 225 7.84 9.14 -13.38
CA HIS A 225 7.24 10.30 -12.75
C HIS A 225 6.35 11.06 -13.73
N ARG A 226 6.86 11.38 -14.92
CA ARG A 226 6.14 12.14 -15.94
C ARG A 226 4.90 11.42 -16.48
N VAL A 227 5.03 10.15 -16.87
CA VAL A 227 3.90 9.42 -17.49
C VAL A 227 2.79 9.07 -16.48
N SER A 228 3.11 9.05 -15.20
CA SER A 228 2.17 8.75 -14.11
C SER A 228 1.56 9.98 -13.44
N GLU A 229 1.84 11.18 -13.91
CA GLU A 229 1.35 12.44 -13.35
C GLU A 229 -0.17 12.43 -13.09
N HIS A 230 -0.94 11.92 -14.06
CA HIS A 230 -2.40 11.81 -13.97
C HIS A 230 -2.89 10.94 -12.80
N LYS A 231 -2.03 10.08 -12.22
CA LYS A 231 -2.39 9.25 -11.06
C LYS A 231 -2.33 10.03 -9.75
N ARG A 232 -1.56 11.11 -9.70
CA ARG A 232 -1.34 11.95 -8.52
C ARG A 232 -2.22 13.18 -8.45
N ARG A 233 -3.01 13.42 -9.49
CA ARG A 233 -3.94 14.56 -9.57
C ARG A 233 -5.38 14.10 -9.43
N MET A 234 -6.21 14.97 -8.91
CA MET A 234 -7.65 14.81 -8.99
C MET A 234 -8.09 14.74 -10.46
N PRO A 235 -9.23 14.11 -10.75
CA PRO A 235 -9.77 14.12 -12.11
C PRO A 235 -9.93 15.55 -12.64
N THR A 236 -9.56 15.76 -13.91
CA THR A 236 -9.77 17.05 -14.56
C THR A 236 -11.28 17.25 -14.79
N ILE A 237 -11.79 18.37 -14.35
CA ILE A 237 -13.20 18.76 -14.52
C ILE A 237 -13.26 19.94 -15.48
N TYR A 238 -14.17 19.88 -16.46
CA TYR A 238 -14.36 20.99 -17.40
C TYR A 238 -14.90 22.22 -16.66
N GLY A 239 -14.20 23.36 -16.80
CA GLY A 239 -14.60 24.62 -16.19
C GLY A 239 -13.98 24.93 -14.81
N GLU A 240 -13.06 24.07 -14.32
CA GLU A 240 -12.21 24.34 -13.15
C GLU A 240 -10.78 24.68 -13.57
#